data_83c0a93df812068e86304394113560fa
#
_entry.id   83c0a93df812068e86304394113560fa
#
_cell.length_a   1.000
_cell.length_b   1.000
_cell.length_c   1.000
_cell.angle_alpha   90.00
_cell.angle_beta   90.00
_cell.angle_gamma   90.00
#
_symmetry.space_group_name_H-M   'P 1'
#
loop_
_entity.id
_entity.type
_entity.pdbx_description
1 polymer ?
#
loop_
_entity_poly.entity_id
_entity_poly.type
_entity_poly.pdbx_seq_one_letter_code
_entity_poly.pdbx_strand_id
1 'polypeptide(L)'
;MSSHLKLFDYVFGSDSETNLSGKNKLSLINEKFVDRKFDYIGDSISDIIIWEESSKAILVNPKRKILKKLNDRQIDYEIISKRNFSFLAYIKLIRSYQWLKNLLIFLPVLAAHQLDSDLFLKSLIALVSFSLVSSSIYILNDLIDLESDRLHPRKSKRQLASGTIKLITAQKLFIIMLLMGFLISGLLNNLFFYALIIYFISTVIYSLFLKKYYIFDVCLLAWLYTLRIIAGAAATSIPISEWLLIFSIFIFFSLACIKRYAEIIDNKANKSFGNISGRGLSSQDASIVSQMSICSGYXX
;
A
#
# COMPACT_ATOMS: atom_id res chain seq x y z
N MET A 1 11.38 -16.23 17.02
CA MET A 1 9.99 -15.89 16.65
C MET A 1 8.97 -16.80 17.36
N SER A 2 9.10 -18.12 17.25
CA SER A 2 8.22 -19.11 17.89
C SER A 2 8.18 -18.99 19.42
N SER A 3 9.30 -18.69 20.07
CA SER A 3 9.39 -18.53 21.52
C SER A 3 8.54 -17.38 22.09
N HIS A 4 8.24 -16.37 21.29
CA HIS A 4 7.38 -15.25 21.70
C HIS A 4 5.89 -15.60 21.71
N LEU A 5 5.50 -16.59 20.92
CA LEU A 5 4.08 -16.93 20.76
C LEU A 5 3.58 -17.85 21.88
N LYS A 6 4.47 -18.61 22.52
CA LYS A 6 4.15 -19.58 23.59
C LYS A 6 2.99 -20.52 23.19
N LEU A 7 2.89 -20.86 21.89
CA LEU A 7 1.84 -21.72 21.33
C LEU A 7 2.31 -23.14 21.06
N PHE A 8 3.61 -23.39 21.23
CA PHE A 8 4.25 -24.65 20.86
C PHE A 8 4.96 -25.26 22.07
N ASP A 9 4.76 -26.53 22.30
CA ASP A 9 5.45 -27.27 23.35
C ASP A 9 6.93 -27.49 23.00
N TYR A 10 7.21 -27.76 21.74
CA TYR A 10 8.56 -27.98 21.23
C TYR A 10 8.81 -27.18 19.96
N VAL A 11 10.02 -26.68 19.81
CA VAL A 11 10.44 -25.94 18.62
C VAL A 11 11.81 -26.49 18.17
N PHE A 12 11.88 -26.98 16.95
CA PHE A 12 13.10 -27.49 16.33
C PHE A 12 13.42 -26.67 15.08
N GLY A 13 14.66 -26.30 14.91
CA GLY A 13 15.14 -25.52 13.76
C GLY A 13 16.37 -26.15 13.13
N SER A 14 16.65 -25.81 11.89
CA SER A 14 17.92 -26.15 11.24
C SER A 14 19.08 -25.45 11.94
N ASP A 15 20.23 -26.08 12.00
CA ASP A 15 21.48 -25.53 12.52
C ASP A 15 22.55 -25.53 11.42
N SER A 16 23.81 -25.26 11.80
CA SER A 16 24.93 -25.17 10.85
C SER A 16 25.31 -26.53 10.23
N GLU A 17 24.94 -27.62 10.86
CA GLU A 17 25.30 -28.99 10.43
C GLU A 17 24.13 -29.73 9.81
N THR A 18 22.90 -29.48 10.29
CA THR A 18 21.71 -30.22 9.84
C THR A 18 20.63 -29.29 9.30
N ASN A 19 20.22 -29.55 8.08
CA ASN A 19 19.06 -28.89 7.47
C ASN A 19 17.82 -29.75 7.73
N LEU A 20 16.90 -29.27 8.56
CA LEU A 20 15.62 -29.92 8.88
C LEU A 20 14.62 -29.76 7.73
N SER A 21 14.85 -30.52 6.65
CA SER A 21 13.97 -30.52 5.48
C SER A 21 13.77 -31.96 5.01
N GLY A 22 12.57 -32.28 4.55
CA GLY A 22 12.25 -33.58 3.97
C GLY A 22 12.58 -34.73 4.92
N LYS A 23 13.50 -35.63 4.51
CA LYS A 23 13.88 -36.83 5.25
C LYS A 23 14.43 -36.52 6.64
N ASN A 24 15.29 -35.51 6.78
CA ASN A 24 15.88 -35.15 8.07
C ASN A 24 14.81 -34.71 9.07
N LYS A 25 13.79 -33.98 8.60
CA LYS A 25 12.65 -33.57 9.42
C LYS A 25 11.83 -34.79 9.86
N LEU A 26 11.60 -35.74 8.94
CA LEU A 26 10.86 -36.97 9.23
C LEU A 26 11.61 -37.83 10.27
N SER A 27 12.93 -38.00 10.10
CA SER A 27 13.77 -38.73 11.06
C SER A 27 13.70 -38.15 12.47
N LEU A 28 13.73 -36.78 12.56
CA LEU A 28 13.62 -36.11 13.85
C LEU A 28 12.23 -36.33 14.48
N ILE A 29 11.18 -36.32 13.67
CA ILE A 29 9.80 -36.56 14.17
C ILE A 29 9.72 -37.98 14.73
N ASN A 30 10.23 -38.96 14.01
CA ASN A 30 10.19 -40.35 14.42
C ASN A 30 11.06 -40.61 15.67
N GLU A 31 12.20 -39.94 15.79
CA GLU A 31 13.07 -40.02 16.97
C GLU A 31 12.40 -39.41 18.22
N LYS A 32 11.78 -38.26 18.10
CA LYS A 32 11.23 -37.50 19.26
C LYS A 32 9.84 -37.98 19.67
N PHE A 33 9.07 -38.55 18.76
CA PHE A 33 7.68 -38.96 18.98
C PHE A 33 7.47 -40.43 18.60
N VAL A 34 8.27 -41.30 19.21
CA VAL A 34 8.26 -42.74 18.97
C VAL A 34 6.83 -43.30 19.17
N ASP A 35 6.38 -44.10 18.18
CA ASP A 35 5.08 -44.79 18.16
C ASP A 35 3.84 -43.93 18.32
N ARG A 36 3.95 -42.62 18.09
CA ARG A 36 2.80 -41.73 18.15
C ARG A 36 2.27 -41.43 16.74
N LYS A 37 0.98 -41.56 16.56
CA LYS A 37 0.29 -41.06 15.38
C LYS A 37 0.30 -39.53 15.41
N PHE A 38 0.63 -38.92 14.28
CA PHE A 38 0.68 -37.45 14.18
C PHE A 38 -0.01 -36.95 12.93
N ASP A 39 -0.58 -35.74 13.03
CA ASP A 39 -1.07 -34.97 11.90
C ASP A 39 0.01 -33.97 11.51
N TYR A 40 0.22 -33.78 10.21
CA TYR A 40 1.30 -32.89 9.76
C TYR A 40 0.76 -31.74 8.91
N ILE A 41 1.10 -30.50 9.33
CA ILE A 41 0.74 -29.27 8.63
C ILE A 41 1.98 -28.78 7.84
N GLY A 42 1.84 -28.61 6.51
CA GLY A 42 2.95 -28.17 5.68
C GLY A 42 2.53 -27.44 4.42
N ASP A 43 3.51 -26.88 3.70
CA ASP A 43 3.30 -26.12 2.48
C ASP A 43 4.32 -26.43 1.37
N SER A 44 5.26 -27.35 1.62
CA SER A 44 6.41 -27.58 0.77
C SER A 44 6.35 -28.96 0.07
N ILE A 45 7.01 -29.05 -1.09
CA ILE A 45 7.17 -30.32 -1.83
C ILE A 45 8.01 -31.32 -1.00
N SER A 46 8.96 -30.83 -0.22
CA SER A 46 9.79 -31.68 0.67
C SER A 46 8.98 -32.33 1.78
N ASP A 47 7.78 -31.83 2.08
CA ASP A 47 6.93 -32.36 3.14
C ASP A 47 6.11 -33.60 2.69
N ILE A 48 6.14 -33.94 1.38
CA ILE A 48 5.37 -35.07 0.84
C ILE A 48 5.69 -36.36 1.59
N ILE A 49 6.97 -36.62 1.85
CA ILE A 49 7.40 -37.84 2.56
C ILE A 49 6.91 -37.88 4.02
N ILE A 50 6.65 -36.71 4.62
CA ILE A 50 6.11 -36.61 5.98
C ILE A 50 4.60 -36.88 5.95
N TRP A 51 3.91 -36.32 4.92
CA TRP A 51 2.48 -36.58 4.73
C TRP A 51 2.17 -38.06 4.45
N GLU A 52 3.11 -38.80 3.82
CA GLU A 52 2.97 -40.25 3.58
C GLU A 52 2.91 -41.05 4.88
N GLU A 53 3.62 -40.59 5.92
CA GLU A 53 3.68 -41.25 7.22
C GLU A 53 2.71 -40.65 8.25
N SER A 54 2.11 -39.49 7.96
CA SER A 54 1.18 -38.83 8.88
C SER A 54 -0.21 -39.46 8.85
N SER A 55 -0.92 -39.39 9.97
CA SER A 55 -2.32 -39.83 10.05
C SER A 55 -3.24 -38.94 9.22
N LYS A 56 -2.91 -37.65 9.16
CA LYS A 56 -3.67 -36.67 8.40
C LYS A 56 -2.73 -35.65 7.77
N ALA A 57 -2.80 -35.52 6.45
CA ALA A 57 -2.03 -34.51 5.70
C ALA A 57 -2.83 -33.21 5.68
N ILE A 58 -2.27 -32.17 6.26
CA ILE A 58 -2.94 -30.86 6.34
C ILE A 58 -2.10 -29.84 5.55
N LEU A 59 -2.72 -29.21 4.56
CA LEU A 59 -2.03 -28.33 3.62
C LEU A 59 -2.40 -26.86 3.85
N VAL A 60 -1.37 -26.02 3.83
CA VAL A 60 -1.52 -24.55 3.92
C VAL A 60 -1.04 -23.95 2.61
N ASN A 61 -1.94 -23.30 1.88
CA ASN A 61 -1.64 -22.62 0.62
C ASN A 61 -0.86 -23.50 -0.40
N PRO A 62 -1.31 -24.75 -0.66
CA PRO A 62 -0.56 -25.66 -1.52
C PRO A 62 -0.47 -25.15 -2.97
N LYS A 63 0.70 -25.32 -3.57
CA LYS A 63 0.89 -25.11 -5.01
C LYS A 63 0.24 -26.25 -5.79
N ARG A 64 -0.23 -25.98 -7.02
CA ARG A 64 -0.83 -27.00 -7.90
C ARG A 64 0.06 -28.25 -8.05
N LYS A 65 1.38 -28.07 -8.10
CA LYS A 65 2.36 -29.15 -8.22
C LYS A 65 2.34 -30.09 -7.01
N ILE A 66 2.07 -29.57 -5.80
CA ILE A 66 1.95 -30.36 -4.57
C ILE A 66 0.67 -31.21 -4.64
N LEU A 67 -0.46 -30.58 -4.98
CA LEU A 67 -1.75 -31.25 -5.08
C LEU A 67 -1.70 -32.39 -6.10
N LYS A 68 -1.06 -32.16 -7.26
CA LYS A 68 -0.90 -33.22 -8.28
C LYS A 68 -0.13 -34.41 -7.70
N LYS A 69 1.01 -34.17 -7.04
CA LYS A 69 1.85 -35.23 -6.47
C LYS A 69 1.15 -36.02 -5.36
N LEU A 70 0.33 -35.33 -4.53
CA LEU A 70 -0.44 -36.01 -3.47
C LEU A 70 -1.53 -36.88 -4.09
N ASN A 71 -2.22 -36.37 -5.12
CA ASN A 71 -3.22 -37.17 -5.84
C ASN A 71 -2.59 -38.38 -6.57
N ASP A 72 -1.43 -38.19 -7.22
CA ASP A 72 -0.67 -39.29 -7.87
C ASP A 72 -0.28 -40.37 -6.89
N ARG A 73 -0.08 -40.03 -5.61
CA ARG A 73 0.30 -40.96 -4.53
C ARG A 73 -0.90 -41.44 -3.69
N GLN A 74 -2.10 -40.99 -4.03
CA GLN A 74 -3.35 -41.35 -3.35
C GLN A 74 -3.35 -41.01 -1.86
N ILE A 75 -2.71 -39.85 -1.49
CA ILE A 75 -2.67 -39.38 -0.11
C ILE A 75 -3.88 -38.47 0.12
N ASP A 76 -4.72 -38.80 1.09
CA ASP A 76 -5.84 -37.97 1.51
C ASP A 76 -5.33 -36.74 2.24
N TYR A 77 -5.86 -35.57 1.90
CA TYR A 77 -5.43 -34.32 2.50
C TYR A 77 -6.58 -33.35 2.77
N GLU A 78 -6.39 -32.51 3.76
CA GLU A 78 -7.28 -31.40 4.07
C GLU A 78 -6.56 -30.07 3.79
N ILE A 79 -7.24 -29.12 3.16
CA ILE A 79 -6.69 -27.79 2.92
C ILE A 79 -7.31 -26.79 3.91
N ILE A 80 -6.53 -26.33 4.88
CA ILE A 80 -6.98 -25.33 5.86
C ILE A 80 -7.03 -23.92 5.22
N SER A 81 -6.05 -23.63 4.36
CA SER A 81 -5.97 -22.30 3.75
C SER A 81 -5.57 -22.45 2.29
N LYS A 82 -6.35 -21.77 1.42
CA LYS A 82 -6.06 -21.69 -0.01
C LYS A 82 -5.99 -20.22 -0.40
N ARG A 83 -4.82 -19.78 -0.77
CA ARG A 83 -4.62 -18.40 -1.22
C ARG A 83 -5.13 -18.26 -2.66
N ASN A 84 -6.31 -17.70 -2.82
CA ASN A 84 -6.86 -17.44 -4.14
C ASN A 84 -6.24 -16.17 -4.72
N PHE A 85 -5.78 -16.25 -5.97
CA PHE A 85 -5.37 -15.05 -6.70
C PHE A 85 -6.62 -14.19 -6.91
N SER A 86 -6.57 -12.97 -6.40
CA SER A 86 -7.65 -12.01 -6.55
C SER A 86 -7.12 -10.77 -7.28
N PHE A 87 -7.54 -10.57 -8.50
CA PHE A 87 -7.23 -9.36 -9.28
C PHE A 87 -7.70 -8.09 -8.55
N LEU A 88 -8.87 -8.18 -7.91
CA LEU A 88 -9.43 -7.09 -7.11
C LEU A 88 -8.51 -6.69 -5.94
N ALA A 89 -7.79 -7.65 -5.37
CA ALA A 89 -6.83 -7.34 -4.30
C ALA A 89 -5.68 -6.45 -4.80
N TYR A 90 -5.22 -6.68 -6.04
CA TYR A 90 -4.18 -5.84 -6.65
C TYR A 90 -4.71 -4.43 -6.98
N ILE A 91 -5.92 -4.32 -7.53
CA ILE A 91 -6.60 -3.03 -7.78
C ILE A 91 -6.73 -2.24 -6.48
N LYS A 92 -7.09 -2.90 -5.38
CA LYS A 92 -7.20 -2.28 -4.06
C LYS A 92 -5.82 -1.87 -3.51
N LEU A 93 -4.78 -2.67 -3.75
CA LEU A 93 -3.42 -2.36 -3.29
C LEU A 93 -2.87 -1.12 -3.98
N ILE A 94 -3.01 -1.01 -5.31
CA ILE A 94 -2.54 0.17 -6.08
C ILE A 94 -3.44 1.39 -5.86
N ARG A 95 -4.58 1.20 -5.17
CA ARG A 95 -5.55 2.28 -4.87
C ARG A 95 -6.00 3.02 -6.14
N SER A 96 -6.39 2.28 -7.18
CA SER A 96 -6.80 2.87 -8.47
C SER A 96 -7.89 3.94 -8.33
N TYR A 97 -8.75 3.83 -7.31
CA TYR A 97 -9.78 4.85 -7.03
C TYR A 97 -9.16 6.24 -6.71
N GLN A 98 -7.90 6.29 -6.28
CA GLN A 98 -7.20 7.56 -6.03
C GLN A 98 -6.74 8.25 -7.33
N TRP A 99 -6.74 7.53 -8.46
CA TRP A 99 -6.37 8.10 -9.76
C TRP A 99 -7.33 9.23 -10.18
N LEU A 100 -8.56 9.23 -9.66
CA LEU A 100 -9.53 10.31 -9.89
C LEU A 100 -8.95 11.70 -9.51
N LYS A 101 -8.12 11.75 -8.46
CA LYS A 101 -7.47 12.98 -8.03
C LYS A 101 -6.45 13.50 -9.06
N ASN A 102 -5.89 12.57 -9.83
CA ASN A 102 -4.88 12.90 -10.84
C ASN A 102 -5.53 13.51 -12.10
N LEU A 103 -6.87 13.51 -12.23
CA LEU A 103 -7.58 14.26 -13.28
C LEU A 103 -7.29 15.77 -13.22
N LEU A 104 -6.82 16.28 -12.09
CA LEU A 104 -6.33 17.66 -11.98
C LEU A 104 -5.22 17.99 -12.97
N ILE A 105 -4.53 16.97 -13.53
CA ILE A 105 -3.52 17.12 -14.58
C ILE A 105 -4.13 17.72 -15.86
N PHE A 106 -5.43 17.52 -16.10
CA PHE A 106 -6.13 18.09 -17.26
C PHE A 106 -6.52 19.56 -17.05
N LEU A 107 -6.48 20.06 -15.81
CA LEU A 107 -6.99 21.39 -15.49
C LEU A 107 -6.33 22.52 -16.31
N PRO A 108 -4.99 22.53 -16.55
CA PRO A 108 -4.37 23.58 -17.37
C PRO A 108 -4.91 23.62 -18.81
N VAL A 109 -5.13 22.46 -19.44
CA VAL A 109 -5.66 22.36 -20.81
C VAL A 109 -7.10 22.88 -20.84
N LEU A 110 -7.91 22.51 -19.84
CA LEU A 110 -9.30 22.97 -19.72
C LEU A 110 -9.37 24.48 -19.47
N ALA A 111 -8.53 25.00 -18.56
CA ALA A 111 -8.50 26.42 -18.21
C ALA A 111 -7.99 27.30 -19.37
N ALA A 112 -7.08 26.77 -20.19
CA ALA A 112 -6.57 27.47 -21.38
C ALA A 112 -7.52 27.38 -22.58
N HIS A 113 -8.60 26.61 -22.47
CA HIS A 113 -9.57 26.34 -23.57
C HIS A 113 -8.89 25.80 -24.83
N GLN A 114 -7.77 25.06 -24.65
CA GLN A 114 -6.99 24.48 -25.75
C GLN A 114 -7.24 22.97 -25.82
N LEU A 115 -8.36 22.60 -26.44
CA LEU A 115 -8.79 21.19 -26.53
C LEU A 115 -8.24 20.52 -27.82
N ASP A 116 -6.92 20.65 -28.02
CA ASP A 116 -6.22 19.97 -29.10
C ASP A 116 -5.94 18.51 -28.76
N SER A 117 -5.99 17.63 -29.77
CA SER A 117 -5.76 16.20 -29.59
C SER A 117 -4.35 15.88 -29.07
N ASP A 118 -3.32 16.64 -29.47
CA ASP A 118 -1.95 16.46 -28.98
C ASP A 118 -1.85 16.79 -27.50
N LEU A 119 -2.43 17.91 -27.06
CA LEU A 119 -2.44 18.32 -25.66
C LEU A 119 -3.22 17.33 -24.78
N PHE A 120 -4.33 16.81 -25.31
CA PHE A 120 -5.12 15.79 -24.62
C PHE A 120 -4.31 14.51 -24.45
N LEU A 121 -3.61 14.07 -25.52
CA LEU A 121 -2.75 12.86 -25.46
C LEU A 121 -1.59 13.04 -24.46
N LYS A 122 -0.93 14.20 -24.46
CA LYS A 122 0.13 14.53 -23.49
C LYS A 122 -0.41 14.49 -22.06
N SER A 123 -1.61 15.04 -21.81
CA SER A 123 -2.25 15.00 -20.49
C SER A 123 -2.59 13.57 -20.07
N LEU A 124 -3.00 12.73 -21.01
CA LEU A 124 -3.31 11.31 -20.75
C LEU A 124 -2.04 10.53 -20.38
N ILE A 125 -0.95 10.75 -21.14
CA ILE A 125 0.36 10.13 -20.82
C ILE A 125 0.83 10.58 -19.43
N ALA A 126 0.70 11.88 -19.12
CA ALA A 126 1.03 12.45 -17.82
C ALA A 126 0.17 11.83 -16.71
N LEU A 127 -1.14 11.68 -16.94
CA LEU A 127 -2.07 11.05 -15.99
C LEU A 127 -1.63 9.63 -15.66
N VAL A 128 -1.31 8.82 -16.68
CA VAL A 128 -0.88 7.43 -16.48
C VAL A 128 0.44 7.38 -15.71
N SER A 129 1.45 8.14 -16.17
CA SER A 129 2.76 8.24 -15.53
C SER A 129 2.63 8.62 -14.04
N PHE A 130 1.91 9.71 -13.77
CA PHE A 130 1.68 10.24 -12.42
C PHE A 130 0.92 9.22 -11.54
N SER A 131 -0.06 8.53 -12.12
CA SER A 131 -0.87 7.53 -11.40
C SER A 131 -0.04 6.31 -11.01
N LEU A 132 0.89 5.87 -11.87
CA LEU A 132 1.80 4.77 -11.56
C LEU A 132 2.74 5.16 -10.41
N VAL A 133 3.34 6.37 -10.46
CA VAL A 133 4.23 6.84 -9.38
C VAL A 133 3.44 7.01 -8.08
N SER A 134 2.24 7.60 -8.11
CA SER A 134 1.43 7.76 -6.90
C SER A 134 1.02 6.41 -6.31
N SER A 135 0.68 5.42 -7.13
CA SER A 135 0.34 4.07 -6.68
C SER A 135 1.55 3.36 -6.05
N SER A 136 2.76 3.54 -6.64
CA SER A 136 3.98 2.98 -6.04
C SER A 136 4.18 3.52 -4.62
N ILE A 137 3.96 4.82 -4.41
CA ILE A 137 4.09 5.46 -3.09
C ILE A 137 3.05 4.88 -2.10
N TYR A 138 1.82 4.62 -2.54
CA TYR A 138 0.80 4.00 -1.66
C TYR A 138 1.24 2.60 -1.22
N ILE A 139 1.84 1.81 -2.12
CA ILE A 139 2.38 0.49 -1.78
C ILE A 139 3.53 0.65 -0.77
N LEU A 140 4.44 1.61 -1.00
CA LEU A 140 5.55 1.90 -0.07
C LEU A 140 5.02 2.26 1.32
N ASN A 141 3.99 3.11 1.40
CA ASN A 141 3.36 3.48 2.67
C ASN A 141 2.75 2.28 3.39
N ASP A 142 2.04 1.41 2.66
CA ASP A 142 1.46 0.20 3.25
C ASP A 142 2.55 -0.78 3.72
N LEU A 143 3.74 -0.78 3.08
CA LEU A 143 4.90 -1.59 3.52
C LEU A 143 5.53 -1.01 4.80
N ILE A 144 5.69 0.32 4.87
CA ILE A 144 6.28 1.02 6.03
C ILE A 144 5.35 0.90 7.25
N ASP A 145 4.05 1.11 7.04
CA ASP A 145 3.06 1.12 8.12
C ASP A 145 2.54 -0.28 8.49
N LEU A 146 3.13 -1.36 7.95
CA LEU A 146 2.61 -2.73 8.04
C LEU A 146 2.29 -3.19 9.47
N GLU A 147 3.20 -2.97 10.42
CA GLU A 147 3.02 -3.40 11.82
C GLU A 147 1.87 -2.64 12.48
N SER A 148 1.82 -1.33 12.30
CA SER A 148 0.76 -0.49 12.85
C SER A 148 -0.60 -0.79 12.21
N ASP A 149 -0.61 -1.07 10.91
CA ASP A 149 -1.84 -1.43 10.18
C ASP A 149 -2.42 -2.76 10.68
N ARG A 150 -1.59 -3.74 11.01
CA ARG A 150 -2.04 -5.03 11.56
C ARG A 150 -2.74 -4.89 12.89
N LEU A 151 -2.31 -3.95 13.73
CA LEU A 151 -2.89 -3.70 15.06
C LEU A 151 -4.15 -2.84 15.00
N HIS A 152 -4.39 -2.16 13.88
CA HIS A 152 -5.49 -1.20 13.75
C HIS A 152 -6.79 -1.90 13.31
N PRO A 153 -7.94 -1.67 13.98
CA PRO A 153 -9.19 -2.39 13.69
C PRO A 153 -9.69 -2.35 12.24
N ARG A 154 -9.57 -1.18 11.58
CA ARG A 154 -10.01 -1.01 10.18
C ARG A 154 -8.89 -1.32 9.17
N LYS A 155 -7.64 -0.90 9.48
CA LYS A 155 -6.51 -1.00 8.55
C LYS A 155 -5.96 -2.43 8.44
N SER A 156 -6.20 -3.30 9.43
CA SER A 156 -5.83 -4.72 9.40
C SER A 156 -6.45 -5.46 8.20
N LYS A 157 -7.53 -4.91 7.63
CA LYS A 157 -8.19 -5.44 6.42
C LYS A 157 -7.48 -5.04 5.11
N ARG A 158 -6.44 -4.18 5.15
CA ARG A 158 -5.64 -3.83 3.96
C ARG A 158 -4.94 -5.06 3.41
N GLN A 159 -4.67 -5.07 2.10
CA GLN A 159 -4.18 -6.24 1.36
C GLN A 159 -2.85 -6.80 1.89
N LEU A 160 -1.94 -5.92 2.36
CA LEU A 160 -0.67 -6.33 2.95
C LEU A 160 -0.82 -6.72 4.42
N ALA A 161 -1.56 -5.95 5.20
CA ALA A 161 -1.77 -6.20 6.62
C ALA A 161 -2.49 -7.55 6.85
N SER A 162 -3.50 -7.85 6.03
CA SER A 162 -4.27 -9.11 6.07
C SER A 162 -3.51 -10.31 5.49
N GLY A 163 -2.35 -10.10 4.86
CA GLY A 163 -1.59 -11.18 4.23
C GLY A 163 -2.17 -11.66 2.89
N THR A 164 -3.21 -10.99 2.35
CA THR A 164 -3.82 -11.34 1.06
C THR A 164 -2.79 -11.30 -0.08
N ILE A 165 -1.89 -10.32 -0.05
CA ILE A 165 -0.79 -10.18 -1.01
C ILE A 165 0.53 -10.36 -0.26
N LYS A 166 1.45 -11.14 -0.83
CA LYS A 166 2.79 -11.39 -0.27
C LYS A 166 3.63 -10.11 -0.29
N LEU A 167 4.41 -9.87 0.75
CA LEU A 167 5.29 -8.70 0.87
C LEU A 167 6.24 -8.59 -0.31
N ILE A 168 6.88 -9.70 -0.70
CA ILE A 168 7.80 -9.73 -1.84
C ILE A 168 7.11 -9.33 -3.15
N THR A 169 5.83 -9.69 -3.33
CA THR A 169 5.05 -9.32 -4.51
C THR A 169 4.76 -7.82 -4.51
N ALA A 170 4.42 -7.26 -3.33
CA ALA A 170 4.19 -5.81 -3.19
C ALA A 170 5.46 -5.01 -3.43
N GLN A 171 6.62 -5.49 -2.93
CA GLN A 171 7.93 -4.85 -3.18
C GLN A 171 8.26 -4.83 -4.69
N LYS A 172 8.06 -5.96 -5.38
CA LYS A 172 8.26 -6.04 -6.84
C LYS A 172 7.32 -5.08 -7.58
N LEU A 173 6.04 -5.06 -7.18
CA LEU A 173 5.04 -4.19 -7.80
C LEU A 173 5.37 -2.71 -7.59
N PHE A 174 5.84 -2.32 -6.39
CA PHE A 174 6.31 -0.97 -6.08
C PHE A 174 7.41 -0.54 -7.07
N ILE A 175 8.45 -1.38 -7.22
CA ILE A 175 9.58 -1.08 -8.11
C ILE A 175 9.11 -0.97 -9.57
N ILE A 176 8.30 -1.94 -10.03
CA ILE A 176 7.81 -1.97 -11.42
C ILE A 176 6.99 -0.72 -11.72
N MET A 177 6.04 -0.35 -10.84
CA MET A 177 5.18 0.82 -11.05
C MET A 177 5.98 2.12 -11.03
N LEU A 178 6.96 2.22 -10.13
CA LEU A 178 7.85 3.39 -10.03
C LEU A 178 8.66 3.57 -11.32
N LEU A 179 9.33 2.49 -11.75
CA LEU A 179 10.17 2.51 -12.96
C LEU A 179 9.31 2.79 -14.21
N MET A 180 8.17 2.14 -14.35
CA MET A 180 7.25 2.36 -15.47
C MET A 180 6.72 3.80 -15.51
N GLY A 181 6.39 4.36 -14.34
CA GLY A 181 5.95 5.75 -14.26
C GLY A 181 7.02 6.72 -14.75
N PHE A 182 8.27 6.56 -14.29
CA PHE A 182 9.38 7.41 -14.76
C PHE A 182 9.75 7.14 -16.23
N LEU A 183 9.66 5.90 -16.69
CA LEU A 183 9.92 5.57 -18.09
C LEU A 183 8.92 6.26 -19.02
N ILE A 184 7.62 6.18 -18.66
CA ILE A 184 6.54 6.83 -19.43
C ILE A 184 6.72 8.37 -19.44
N SER A 185 7.18 8.95 -18.31
CA SER A 185 7.42 10.40 -18.25
C SER A 185 8.47 10.89 -19.26
N GLY A 186 9.38 10.00 -19.67
CA GLY A 186 10.39 10.28 -20.72
C GLY A 186 9.78 10.48 -22.11
N LEU A 187 8.51 10.13 -22.34
CA LEU A 187 7.79 10.43 -23.58
C LEU A 187 7.31 11.89 -23.64
N LEU A 188 7.42 12.60 -22.53
CA LEU A 188 7.05 14.00 -22.40
C LEU A 188 8.31 14.87 -22.24
N ASN A 189 8.14 16.13 -21.91
CA ASN A 189 9.23 17.06 -21.75
C ASN A 189 9.92 16.94 -20.36
N ASN A 190 11.12 17.50 -20.24
CA ASN A 190 11.92 17.46 -19.00
C ASN A 190 11.22 18.16 -17.82
N LEU A 191 10.39 19.18 -18.09
CA LEU A 191 9.66 19.90 -17.03
C LEU A 191 8.69 18.97 -16.30
N PHE A 192 7.97 18.12 -17.04
CA PHE A 192 7.09 17.11 -16.45
C PHE A 192 7.88 16.09 -15.62
N PHE A 193 9.02 15.64 -16.16
CA PHE A 193 9.90 14.69 -15.46
C PHE A 193 10.35 15.27 -14.10
N TYR A 194 10.79 16.54 -14.07
CA TYR A 194 11.18 17.19 -12.82
C TYR A 194 9.99 17.39 -11.87
N ALA A 195 8.82 17.76 -12.39
CA ALA A 195 7.60 17.88 -11.57
C ALA A 195 7.26 16.53 -10.90
N LEU A 196 7.41 15.42 -11.63
CA LEU A 196 7.16 14.07 -11.13
C LEU A 196 8.18 13.68 -10.05
N ILE A 197 9.46 14.05 -10.20
CA ILE A 197 10.50 13.85 -9.17
C ILE A 197 10.15 14.64 -7.90
N ILE A 198 9.79 15.92 -8.06
CA ILE A 198 9.40 16.78 -6.93
C ILE A 198 8.20 16.17 -6.20
N TYR A 199 7.20 15.68 -6.94
CA TYR A 199 6.04 15.00 -6.36
C TYR A 199 6.45 13.74 -5.57
N PHE A 200 7.33 12.90 -6.17
CA PHE A 200 7.80 11.67 -5.52
C PHE A 200 8.51 12.00 -4.22
N ILE A 201 9.50 12.92 -4.26
CA ILE A 201 10.29 13.33 -3.09
C ILE A 201 9.37 13.94 -2.02
N SER A 202 8.50 14.88 -2.40
CA SER A 202 7.55 15.54 -1.48
C SER A 202 6.66 14.50 -0.77
N THR A 203 6.17 13.51 -1.51
CA THR A 203 5.28 12.49 -0.94
C THR A 203 6.04 11.53 -0.02
N VAL A 204 7.29 11.17 -0.34
CA VAL A 204 8.13 10.32 0.52
C VAL A 204 8.45 11.07 1.83
N ILE A 205 8.87 12.34 1.74
CA ILE A 205 9.16 13.19 2.92
C ILE A 205 7.90 13.31 3.79
N TYR A 206 6.74 13.56 3.17
CA TYR A 206 5.45 13.60 3.86
C TYR A 206 5.19 12.30 4.63
N SER A 207 5.35 11.17 3.96
CA SER A 207 5.01 9.85 4.51
C SER A 207 5.92 9.46 5.68
N LEU A 208 7.20 9.80 5.61
CA LEU A 208 8.17 9.41 6.62
C LEU A 208 8.19 10.36 7.81
N PHE A 209 8.11 11.67 7.56
CA PHE A 209 8.41 12.68 8.58
C PHE A 209 7.25 13.61 8.89
N LEU A 210 6.66 14.24 7.88
CA LEU A 210 5.82 15.44 8.06
C LEU A 210 4.36 15.13 8.44
N LYS A 211 3.87 13.92 8.18
CA LYS A 211 2.49 13.53 8.52
C LYS A 211 2.17 13.59 10.02
N LYS A 212 3.21 13.71 10.88
CA LYS A 212 3.08 13.77 12.34
C LYS A 212 2.80 15.20 12.84
N TYR A 213 3.14 16.21 12.05
CA TYR A 213 3.01 17.62 12.43
C TYR A 213 1.82 18.23 11.70
N TYR A 214 0.82 18.67 12.44
CA TYR A 214 -0.48 19.08 11.90
C TYR A 214 -0.37 20.15 10.80
N ILE A 215 0.34 21.25 11.04
CA ILE A 215 0.44 22.36 10.08
C ILE A 215 1.12 21.89 8.78
N PHE A 216 2.23 21.15 8.92
CA PHE A 216 2.94 20.60 7.75
C PHE A 216 2.09 19.56 6.99
N ASP A 217 1.28 18.77 7.72
CA ASP A 217 0.36 17.80 7.12
C ASP A 217 -0.63 18.48 6.18
N VAL A 218 -1.29 19.55 6.63
CA VAL A 218 -2.28 20.27 5.84
C VAL A 218 -1.63 21.01 4.65
N CYS A 219 -0.53 21.75 4.93
CA CYS A 219 0.20 22.48 3.89
C CYS A 219 0.71 21.56 2.78
N LEU A 220 1.29 20.43 3.18
CA LEU A 220 1.86 19.50 2.20
C LEU A 220 0.77 18.77 1.41
N LEU A 221 -0.38 18.49 2.01
CA LEU A 221 -1.51 17.94 1.27
C LEU A 221 -1.97 18.92 0.18
N ALA A 222 -2.11 20.22 0.52
CA ALA A 222 -2.45 21.26 -0.45
C ALA A 222 -1.41 21.32 -1.57
N TRP A 223 -0.12 21.34 -1.21
CA TRP A 223 1.01 21.32 -2.14
C TRP A 223 0.93 20.11 -3.10
N LEU A 224 0.70 18.92 -2.58
CA LEU A 224 0.62 17.69 -3.38
C LEU A 224 -0.56 17.72 -4.38
N TYR A 225 -1.67 18.37 -4.04
CA TYR A 225 -2.78 18.58 -4.97
C TYR A 225 -2.41 19.59 -6.05
N THR A 226 -1.80 20.73 -5.66
CA THR A 226 -1.35 21.77 -6.59
C THR A 226 -0.28 21.24 -7.55
N LEU A 227 0.62 20.36 -7.07
CA LEU A 227 1.64 19.72 -7.91
C LEU A 227 1.05 18.94 -9.09
N ARG A 228 -0.19 18.42 -8.96
CA ARG A 228 -0.85 17.74 -10.09
C ARG A 228 -1.17 18.72 -11.21
N ILE A 229 -1.60 19.93 -10.86
CA ILE A 229 -1.90 21.00 -11.83
C ILE A 229 -0.59 21.46 -12.48
N ILE A 230 0.46 21.70 -11.67
CA ILE A 230 1.80 22.06 -12.17
C ILE A 230 2.34 20.98 -13.13
N ALA A 231 2.18 19.70 -12.77
CA ALA A 231 2.62 18.58 -13.61
C ALA A 231 1.85 18.56 -14.95
N GLY A 232 0.53 18.85 -14.93
CA GLY A 232 -0.27 18.93 -16.14
C GLY A 232 0.19 20.05 -17.07
N ALA A 233 0.43 21.23 -16.51
CA ALA A 233 0.96 22.37 -17.25
C ALA A 233 2.34 22.08 -17.82
N ALA A 234 3.21 21.47 -17.01
CA ALA A 234 4.55 21.07 -17.45
C ALA A 234 4.46 20.06 -18.62
N ALA A 235 3.58 19.09 -18.55
CA ALA A 235 3.40 18.04 -19.59
C ALA A 235 2.98 18.64 -20.93
N THR A 236 2.11 19.67 -20.88
CA THR A 236 1.50 20.28 -22.07
C THR A 236 2.24 21.55 -22.51
N SER A 237 3.21 22.04 -21.72
CA SER A 237 3.92 23.30 -21.92
C SER A 237 2.99 24.52 -21.93
N ILE A 238 1.82 24.41 -21.29
CA ILE A 238 0.89 25.52 -21.12
C ILE A 238 1.35 26.34 -19.91
N PRO A 239 1.55 27.67 -20.05
CA PRO A 239 1.90 28.50 -18.90
C PRO A 239 0.76 28.53 -17.88
N ILE A 240 1.07 28.33 -16.62
CA ILE A 240 0.07 28.39 -15.56
C ILE A 240 -0.15 29.84 -15.19
N SER A 241 -1.40 30.26 -15.17
CA SER A 241 -1.81 31.54 -14.62
C SER A 241 -1.50 31.63 -13.12
N GLU A 242 -0.95 32.74 -12.67
CA GLU A 242 -0.69 33.00 -11.25
C GLU A 242 -1.98 32.86 -10.42
N TRP A 243 -3.09 33.33 -10.97
CA TRP A 243 -4.42 33.24 -10.34
C TRP A 243 -4.84 31.79 -10.14
N LEU A 244 -4.60 30.91 -11.14
CA LEU A 244 -4.92 29.49 -11.03
C LEU A 244 -4.09 28.81 -9.93
N LEU A 245 -2.80 29.17 -9.80
CA LEU A 245 -1.94 28.65 -8.74
C LEU A 245 -2.40 29.08 -7.34
N ILE A 246 -2.65 30.39 -7.19
CA ILE A 246 -3.11 30.98 -5.91
C ILE A 246 -4.44 30.33 -5.50
N PHE A 247 -5.41 30.30 -6.41
CA PHE A 247 -6.71 29.65 -6.19
C PHE A 247 -6.52 28.18 -5.78
N SER A 248 -5.66 27.46 -6.49
CA SER A 248 -5.43 26.02 -6.21
C SER A 248 -4.86 25.79 -4.82
N ILE A 249 -3.88 26.60 -4.41
CA ILE A 249 -3.25 26.47 -3.08
C ILE A 249 -4.32 26.70 -1.99
N PHE A 250 -5.09 27.77 -2.09
CA PHE A 250 -6.09 28.11 -1.07
C PHE A 250 -7.23 27.10 -1.01
N ILE A 251 -7.79 26.69 -2.15
CA ILE A 251 -8.89 25.70 -2.18
C ILE A 251 -8.43 24.34 -1.65
N PHE A 252 -7.23 23.86 -2.04
CA PHE A 252 -6.74 22.58 -1.55
C PHE A 252 -6.32 22.63 -0.08
N PHE A 253 -5.86 23.78 0.40
CA PHE A 253 -5.58 23.98 1.82
C PHE A 253 -6.90 23.92 2.62
N SER A 254 -7.94 24.61 2.16
CA SER A 254 -9.27 24.56 2.77
C SER A 254 -9.80 23.11 2.82
N LEU A 255 -9.74 22.39 1.69
CA LEU A 255 -10.19 20.99 1.61
C LEU A 255 -9.38 20.06 2.53
N ALA A 256 -8.07 20.31 2.67
CA ALA A 256 -7.21 19.54 3.59
C ALA A 256 -7.63 19.78 5.04
N CYS A 257 -7.94 21.05 5.40
CA CYS A 257 -8.47 21.40 6.73
C CYS A 257 -9.81 20.71 7.00
N ILE A 258 -10.76 20.76 6.05
CA ILE A 258 -12.06 20.09 6.16
C ILE A 258 -11.87 18.58 6.42
N LYS A 259 -10.99 17.96 5.66
CA LYS A 259 -10.68 16.53 5.84
C LYS A 259 -10.18 16.24 7.26
N ARG A 260 -9.29 17.06 7.80
CA ARG A 260 -8.77 16.90 9.18
C ARG A 260 -9.86 17.15 10.22
N TYR A 261 -10.70 18.15 9.99
CA TYR A 261 -11.85 18.42 10.87
C TYR A 261 -12.78 17.21 10.92
N ALA A 262 -13.11 16.62 9.77
CA ALA A 262 -13.95 15.42 9.69
C ALA A 262 -13.32 14.24 10.46
N GLU A 263 -12.00 14.06 10.35
CA GLU A 263 -11.28 13.01 11.09
C GLU A 263 -11.38 13.22 12.63
N ILE A 264 -11.29 14.48 13.09
CA ILE A 264 -11.41 14.83 14.52
C ILE A 264 -12.82 14.48 15.02
N ILE A 265 -13.85 14.87 14.27
CA ILE A 265 -15.27 14.62 14.65
C ILE A 265 -15.55 13.10 14.69
N ASP A 266 -15.08 12.36 13.69
CA ASP A 266 -15.24 10.90 13.63
C ASP A 266 -14.61 10.20 14.86
N ASN A 267 -13.44 10.65 15.28
CA ASN A 267 -12.77 10.09 16.45
C ASN A 267 -13.50 10.43 17.75
N LYS A 268 -14.06 11.64 17.88
CA LYS A 268 -14.92 12.03 19.02
C LYS A 268 -16.15 11.12 19.11
N ALA A 269 -16.81 10.90 17.96
CA ALA A 269 -18.03 10.08 17.89
C ALA A 269 -17.76 8.62 18.28
N ASN A 270 -16.59 8.09 17.96
CA ASN A 270 -16.20 6.69 18.25
C ASN A 270 -15.60 6.50 19.66
N LYS A 271 -15.62 7.52 20.52
CA LYS A 271 -15.11 7.49 21.90
C LYS A 271 -13.64 7.04 22.02
N SER A 272 -12.84 7.17 20.97
CA SER A 272 -11.42 6.91 21.08
C SER A 272 -10.73 8.14 21.69
N PHE A 273 -10.59 8.12 23.01
CA PHE A 273 -9.89 9.18 23.76
C PHE A 273 -8.38 9.11 23.47
N GLY A 274 -7.84 10.20 22.93
CA GLY A 274 -6.41 10.32 22.70
C GLY A 274 -6.09 10.98 21.36
N ASN A 275 -4.81 11.14 21.10
CA ASN A 275 -4.32 11.68 19.84
C ASN A 275 -4.69 10.75 18.66
N ILE A 276 -5.11 11.33 17.55
CA ILE A 276 -5.34 10.58 16.31
C ILE A 276 -4.06 9.80 15.98
N SER A 277 -4.20 8.48 15.90
CA SER A 277 -3.06 7.57 15.76
C SER A 277 -2.12 8.01 14.63
N GLY A 278 -0.88 8.37 15.02
CA GLY A 278 0.19 8.75 14.10
C GLY A 278 0.17 10.21 13.62
N ARG A 279 -0.69 11.07 14.22
CA ARG A 279 -0.76 12.51 13.89
C ARG A 279 -0.87 13.34 15.16
N GLY A 280 -0.33 14.56 15.10
CA GLY A 280 -0.31 15.50 16.23
C GLY A 280 -1.61 16.29 16.46
N LEU A 281 -2.77 15.70 16.10
CA LEU A 281 -4.09 16.33 16.22
C LEU A 281 -4.82 15.85 17.46
N SER A 282 -5.39 16.79 18.20
CA SER A 282 -6.25 16.51 19.36
C SER A 282 -7.69 16.99 19.09
N SER A 283 -8.60 16.58 19.95
CA SER A 283 -10.01 17.02 19.86
C SER A 283 -10.17 18.52 20.15
N GLN A 284 -9.18 19.15 20.81
CA GLN A 284 -9.18 20.58 21.11
C GLN A 284 -8.88 21.44 19.87
N ASP A 285 -8.22 20.85 18.85
CA ASP A 285 -7.82 21.59 17.63
C ASP A 285 -8.97 21.79 16.63
N ALA A 286 -10.15 21.19 16.88
CA ALA A 286 -11.30 21.23 15.97
C ALA A 286 -11.70 22.67 15.58
N SER A 287 -11.76 23.58 16.55
CA SER A 287 -12.14 24.98 16.30
C SER A 287 -11.15 25.70 15.39
N ILE A 288 -9.85 25.54 15.68
CA ILE A 288 -8.76 26.16 14.89
C ILE A 288 -8.79 25.63 13.45
N VAL A 289 -8.93 24.31 13.28
CA VAL A 289 -8.98 23.66 11.98
C VAL A 289 -10.17 24.15 11.14
N SER A 290 -11.33 24.28 11.79
CA SER A 290 -12.55 24.81 11.15
C SER A 290 -12.36 26.26 10.68
N GLN A 291 -11.80 27.12 11.54
CA GLN A 291 -11.54 28.52 11.20
C GLN A 291 -10.54 28.65 10.04
N MET A 292 -9.44 27.90 10.08
CA MET A 292 -8.44 27.88 9.01
C MET A 292 -9.06 27.46 7.67
N SER A 293 -9.97 26.49 7.69
CA SER A 293 -10.68 26.04 6.49
C SER A 293 -11.54 27.15 5.91
N ILE A 294 -12.35 27.82 6.74
CA ILE A 294 -13.26 28.89 6.33
C ILE A 294 -12.45 30.06 5.76
N CYS A 295 -11.45 30.53 6.51
CA CYS A 295 -10.64 31.69 6.08
C CYS A 295 -9.92 31.42 4.75
N SER A 296 -9.36 30.23 4.56
CA SER A 296 -8.67 29.89 3.31
C SER A 296 -9.66 29.68 2.15
N GLY A 297 -10.86 29.19 2.43
CA GLY A 297 -11.92 29.04 1.42
C GLY A 297 -12.46 30.38 0.92
N TYR A 298 -12.50 31.42 1.77
CA TYR A 298 -12.83 32.78 1.37
C TYR A 298 -11.73 33.48 0.54
N UNK A 299 -10.68 33.08 0.82
CA UNK A 299 -9.61 33.64 0.17
C UNK A 299 -9.42 33.11 -1.19
N UNK A 300 -10.01 32.30 -1.35
CA UNK A 300 -9.94 31.68 -2.58
C UNK A 300 -10.84 32.22 -3.53
#